data_34c228fc44fa77567aec5bc7fbbcc7aa
#
_entry.id   34c228fc44fa77567aec5bc7fbbcc7aa
#
_cell.length_a   1.000
_cell.length_b   1.000
_cell.length_c   1.000
_cell.angle_alpha   90.00
_cell.angle_beta   90.00
_cell.angle_gamma   90.00
#
_symmetry.space_group_name_H-M   'P 1'
#
loop_
_entity.id
_entity.type
_entity.pdbx_description
1 polymer ?
#
loop_
_entity_poly.entity_id
_entity_poly.type
_entity_poly.pdbx_seq_one_letter_code
_entity_poly.pdbx_strand_id
1 'polypeptide(L)'
;QTAIATFTLSAVAIAAIPIPLSDAVLLTPLESGEINAIAKIYGIKNDKNSKRFIASLVEAGTVGVAAKAAINALKAIPAINLAASVINAAVAGAIVLGIGEVCVYIYEQIYLGIKSIDDVDWLNKVIESKLNKQIIEKINMIVTDEDFRNGNITNLKKLFAKLLSK
;
A
#
# COMPACT_ATOMS: atom_id res chain seq x y z
N GLN A 1 -10.76 -5.59 6.62
CA GLN A 1 -9.55 -6.42 6.38
C GLN A 1 -9.64 -7.21 5.07
N THR A 2 -10.76 -7.85 4.74
CA THR A 2 -10.89 -8.68 3.52
C THR A 2 -10.58 -7.90 2.24
N ALA A 3 -11.06 -6.66 2.11
CA ALA A 3 -10.76 -5.83 0.93
C ALA A 3 -9.24 -5.57 0.83
N ILE A 4 -8.60 -5.14 1.90
CA ILE A 4 -7.15 -4.89 1.94
C ILE A 4 -6.39 -6.16 1.55
N ALA A 5 -6.74 -7.31 2.13
CA ALA A 5 -6.10 -8.58 1.82
C ALA A 5 -6.17 -8.93 0.34
N THR A 6 -7.36 -8.80 -0.26
CA THR A 6 -7.57 -9.10 -1.68
C THR A 6 -6.70 -8.23 -2.58
N PHE A 7 -6.69 -6.92 -2.37
CA PHE A 7 -5.94 -5.99 -3.20
C PHE A 7 -4.43 -6.12 -2.98
N THR A 8 -3.97 -6.26 -1.73
CA THR A 8 -2.55 -6.47 -1.41
C THR A 8 -1.99 -7.72 -2.08
N LEU A 9 -2.69 -8.87 -1.96
CA LEU A 9 -2.25 -10.11 -2.58
C LEU A 9 -2.29 -10.05 -4.12
N SER A 10 -3.23 -9.30 -4.68
CA SER A 10 -3.29 -9.03 -6.12
C SER A 10 -2.11 -8.18 -6.57
N ALA A 11 -1.74 -7.14 -5.82
CA ALA A 11 -0.59 -6.30 -6.11
C ALA A 11 0.73 -7.11 -6.09
N VAL A 12 0.92 -7.95 -5.07
CA VAL A 12 2.07 -8.86 -4.99
C VAL A 12 2.12 -9.81 -6.21
N ALA A 13 0.99 -10.33 -6.65
CA ALA A 13 0.93 -11.25 -7.78
C ALA A 13 1.25 -10.56 -9.11
N ILE A 14 0.72 -9.36 -9.35
CA ILE A 14 0.95 -8.58 -10.58
C ILE A 14 2.39 -8.08 -10.64
N ALA A 15 2.91 -7.52 -9.57
CA ALA A 15 4.28 -6.99 -9.52
C ALA A 15 5.36 -8.09 -9.53
N ALA A 16 4.97 -9.36 -9.33
CA ALA A 16 5.85 -10.52 -9.50
C ALA A 16 6.13 -10.83 -10.97
N ILE A 17 5.32 -10.32 -11.91
CA ILE A 17 5.62 -10.39 -13.34
C ILE A 17 6.83 -9.47 -13.59
N PRO A 18 7.84 -9.90 -14.38
CA PRO A 18 9.05 -9.10 -14.59
C PRO A 18 8.79 -7.91 -15.51
N ILE A 19 8.00 -6.96 -15.02
CA ILE A 19 7.72 -5.67 -15.66
C ILE A 19 8.42 -4.61 -14.80
N PRO A 20 9.13 -3.64 -15.40
CA PRO A 20 9.75 -2.57 -14.64
C PRO A 20 8.72 -1.85 -13.75
N LEU A 21 9.04 -1.62 -12.47
CA LEU A 21 8.20 -0.82 -11.54
C LEU A 21 7.97 0.64 -11.99
N SER A 22 8.62 1.06 -13.07
CA SER A 22 8.33 2.33 -13.73
C SER A 22 6.89 2.42 -14.26
N ASP A 23 6.20 1.29 -14.39
CA ASP A 23 4.79 1.26 -14.78
C ASP A 23 3.88 1.36 -13.55
N ALA A 24 3.92 2.53 -12.87
CA ALA A 24 2.93 2.95 -11.90
C ALA A 24 1.47 2.73 -12.39
N VAL A 25 1.30 2.71 -13.69
CA VAL A 25 0.05 2.43 -14.40
C VAL A 25 -0.61 1.11 -14.00
N LEU A 26 0.16 0.10 -13.58
CA LEU A 26 -0.41 -1.20 -13.20
C LEU A 26 -0.94 -1.25 -11.76
N LEU A 27 -0.38 -0.46 -10.84
CA LEU A 27 -0.82 -0.42 -9.44
C LEU A 27 -1.99 0.54 -9.24
N THR A 28 -2.06 1.64 -9.97
CA THR A 28 -3.11 2.65 -9.85
C THR A 28 -4.54 2.09 -9.88
N PRO A 29 -4.91 1.15 -10.79
CA PRO A 29 -6.24 0.55 -10.77
C PRO A 29 -6.51 -0.28 -9.50
N LEU A 30 -5.50 -0.96 -8.96
CA LEU A 30 -5.62 -1.75 -7.72
C LEU A 30 -5.79 -0.84 -6.52
N GLU A 31 -4.97 0.18 -6.39
CA GLU A 31 -5.04 1.17 -5.31
C GLU A 31 -6.39 1.90 -5.31
N SER A 32 -6.82 2.38 -6.47
CA SER A 32 -8.12 3.03 -6.62
C SER A 32 -9.28 2.07 -6.32
N GLY A 33 -9.16 0.81 -6.75
CA GLY A 33 -10.13 -0.25 -6.48
C GLY A 33 -10.26 -0.54 -4.99
N GLU A 34 -9.14 -0.65 -4.28
CA GLU A 34 -9.08 -0.86 -2.83
C GLU A 34 -9.74 0.28 -2.07
N ILE A 35 -9.35 1.53 -2.35
CA ILE A 35 -9.90 2.72 -1.70
C ILE A 35 -11.41 2.80 -1.91
N ASN A 36 -11.90 2.55 -3.14
CA ASN A 36 -13.32 2.51 -3.45
C ASN A 36 -14.06 1.38 -2.72
N ALA A 37 -13.44 0.19 -2.59
CA ALA A 37 -14.04 -0.91 -1.85
C ALA A 37 -14.19 -0.59 -0.37
N ILE A 38 -13.16 0.03 0.24
CA ILE A 38 -13.20 0.49 1.63
C ILE A 38 -14.23 1.62 1.79
N ALA A 39 -14.28 2.60 0.87
CA ALA A 39 -15.26 3.68 0.86
C ALA A 39 -16.70 3.17 0.92
N LYS A 40 -17.02 2.13 0.15
CA LYS A 40 -18.34 1.49 0.17
C LYS A 40 -18.68 0.87 1.53
N ILE A 41 -17.71 0.26 2.22
CA ILE A 41 -17.91 -0.33 3.54
C ILE A 41 -18.28 0.74 4.56
N TYR A 42 -17.66 1.93 4.48
CA TYR A 42 -17.95 3.06 5.36
C TYR A 42 -19.09 3.97 4.88
N GLY A 43 -19.76 3.63 3.77
CA GLY A 43 -20.88 4.42 3.23
C GLY A 43 -20.46 5.78 2.68
N ILE A 44 -19.18 5.94 2.30
CA ILE A 44 -18.66 7.19 1.74
C ILE A 44 -19.20 7.39 0.33
N LYS A 45 -19.76 8.56 0.07
CA LYS A 45 -20.32 8.91 -1.24
C LYS A 45 -19.22 9.08 -2.28
N ASN A 46 -19.46 8.55 -3.48
CA ASN A 46 -18.56 8.72 -4.61
C ASN A 46 -18.81 10.08 -5.30
N ASP A 47 -18.44 11.15 -4.64
CA ASP A 47 -18.57 12.53 -5.13
C ASP A 47 -17.20 13.10 -5.60
N LYS A 48 -17.19 14.40 -5.92
CA LYS A 48 -15.98 15.08 -6.40
C LYS A 48 -14.85 15.09 -5.36
N ASN A 49 -15.19 15.23 -4.08
CA ASN A 49 -14.21 15.33 -3.00
C ASN A 49 -13.59 13.96 -2.71
N SER A 50 -14.40 12.90 -2.69
CA SER A 50 -13.94 11.51 -2.61
C SER A 50 -13.00 11.15 -3.76
N LYS A 51 -13.33 11.54 -5.00
CA LYS A 51 -12.46 11.31 -6.17
C LYS A 51 -11.12 12.03 -6.06
N ARG A 52 -11.13 13.27 -5.55
CA ARG A 52 -9.90 14.06 -5.32
C ARG A 52 -9.04 13.39 -4.25
N PHE A 53 -9.65 12.97 -3.14
CA PHE A 53 -8.96 12.24 -2.08
C PHE A 53 -8.31 10.95 -2.60
N ILE A 54 -9.05 10.14 -3.37
CA ILE A 54 -8.52 8.91 -3.99
C ILE A 54 -7.28 9.23 -4.84
N ALA A 55 -7.37 10.24 -5.71
CA ALA A 55 -6.25 10.64 -6.57
C ALA A 55 -5.02 11.05 -5.74
N SER A 56 -5.20 11.86 -4.69
CA SER A 56 -4.11 12.29 -3.81
C SER A 56 -3.45 11.13 -3.07
N LEU A 57 -4.24 10.17 -2.59
CA LEU A 57 -3.71 9.02 -1.85
C LEU A 57 -2.93 8.06 -2.78
N VAL A 58 -3.44 7.81 -3.99
CA VAL A 58 -2.75 7.00 -5.01
C VAL A 58 -1.46 7.67 -5.45
N GLU A 59 -1.47 8.97 -5.72
CA GLU A 59 -0.27 9.72 -6.10
C GLU A 59 0.80 9.65 -4.99
N ALA A 60 0.41 9.84 -3.74
CA ALA A 60 1.32 9.76 -2.61
C ALA A 60 1.91 8.34 -2.42
N GLY A 61 1.13 7.29 -2.67
CA GLY A 61 1.56 5.89 -2.55
C GLY A 61 2.52 5.48 -3.65
N THR A 62 2.08 5.59 -4.90
CA THR A 62 2.80 5.01 -6.05
C THR A 62 3.95 5.89 -6.55
N VAL A 63 3.74 7.21 -6.62
CA VAL A 63 4.71 8.16 -7.18
C VAL A 63 5.55 8.83 -6.09
N GLY A 64 5.09 8.77 -4.86
CA GLY A 64 5.61 9.50 -3.73
C GLY A 64 6.99 9.05 -3.23
N VAL A 65 7.48 9.78 -2.25
CA VAL A 65 8.76 9.54 -1.55
C VAL A 65 8.78 8.15 -0.89
N ALA A 66 7.62 7.64 -0.49
CA ALA A 66 7.48 6.35 0.19
C ALA A 66 7.91 5.16 -0.69
N ALA A 67 7.50 5.12 -1.95
CA ALA A 67 7.92 4.05 -2.87
C ALA A 67 9.44 4.06 -3.09
N LYS A 68 10.03 5.24 -3.26
CA LYS A 68 11.48 5.41 -3.41
C LYS A 68 12.23 5.00 -2.14
N ALA A 69 11.74 5.40 -0.97
CA ALA A 69 12.31 5.01 0.32
C ALA A 69 12.24 3.50 0.54
N ALA A 70 11.13 2.86 0.19
CA ALA A 70 10.95 1.42 0.27
C ALA A 70 11.95 0.65 -0.61
N ILE A 71 12.12 1.08 -1.87
CA ILE A 71 13.10 0.50 -2.80
C ILE A 71 14.52 0.66 -2.26
N ASN A 72 14.87 1.83 -1.74
CA ASN A 72 16.19 2.08 -1.19
C ASN A 72 16.46 1.25 0.07
N ALA A 73 15.47 1.10 0.95
CA ALA A 73 15.58 0.25 2.13
C ALA A 73 15.85 -1.22 1.75
N LEU A 74 15.16 -1.74 0.75
CA LEU A 74 15.38 -3.10 0.24
C LEU A 74 16.77 -3.27 -0.40
N LYS A 75 17.25 -2.27 -1.15
CA LYS A 75 18.57 -2.31 -1.78
C LYS A 75 19.72 -2.17 -0.77
N ALA A 76 19.48 -1.57 0.37
CA ALA A 76 20.49 -1.37 1.41
C ALA A 76 20.79 -2.64 2.23
N ILE A 77 20.06 -3.74 2.04
CA ILE A 77 20.26 -4.97 2.79
C ILE A 77 21.45 -5.75 2.20
N PRO A 78 22.54 -5.95 2.95
CA PRO A 78 23.69 -6.71 2.48
C PRO A 78 23.30 -8.18 2.20
N ALA A 79 23.86 -8.74 1.11
CA ALA A 79 23.70 -10.15 0.73
C ALA A 79 22.27 -10.62 0.38
N ILE A 80 21.32 -9.73 0.10
CA ILE A 80 20.04 -10.14 -0.47
C ILE A 80 20.21 -10.35 -1.97
N ASN A 81 20.30 -11.62 -2.36
CA ASN A 81 20.33 -12.04 -3.77
C ASN A 81 18.90 -12.36 -4.27
N LEU A 82 17.97 -11.40 -4.05
CA LEU A 82 16.59 -11.57 -4.48
C LEU A 82 16.41 -11.15 -5.93
N ALA A 83 15.60 -11.92 -6.67
CA ALA A 83 15.18 -11.52 -8.00
C ALA A 83 14.45 -10.16 -7.96
N ALA A 84 14.65 -9.32 -8.96
CA ALA A 84 14.01 -8.02 -9.06
C ALA A 84 12.48 -8.11 -8.93
N SER A 85 11.87 -9.18 -9.47
CA SER A 85 10.43 -9.45 -9.35
C SER A 85 9.96 -9.64 -7.89
N VAL A 86 10.79 -10.23 -7.02
CA VAL A 86 10.47 -10.41 -5.59
C VAL A 86 10.54 -9.06 -4.86
N ILE A 87 11.54 -8.24 -5.18
CA ILE A 87 11.67 -6.88 -4.64
C ILE A 87 10.47 -6.03 -5.07
N ASN A 88 10.12 -6.07 -6.35
CA ASN A 88 8.99 -5.33 -6.90
C ASN A 88 7.67 -5.75 -6.23
N ALA A 89 7.44 -7.05 -6.07
CA ALA A 89 6.26 -7.58 -5.40
C ALA A 89 6.18 -7.18 -3.93
N ALA A 90 7.32 -7.14 -3.22
CA ALA A 90 7.38 -6.69 -1.84
C ALA A 90 7.01 -5.21 -1.70
N VAL A 91 7.55 -4.36 -2.57
CA VAL A 91 7.24 -2.92 -2.60
C VAL A 91 5.78 -2.68 -2.94
N ALA A 92 5.26 -3.31 -3.99
CA ALA A 92 3.88 -3.18 -4.40
C ALA A 92 2.89 -3.61 -3.30
N GLY A 93 3.15 -4.75 -2.68
CA GLY A 93 2.34 -5.23 -1.56
C GLY A 93 2.37 -4.29 -0.36
N ALA A 94 3.55 -3.74 -0.01
CA ALA A 94 3.69 -2.79 1.08
C ALA A 94 2.97 -1.46 0.81
N ILE A 95 2.99 -0.98 -0.43
CA ILE A 95 2.28 0.24 -0.85
C ILE A 95 0.78 0.04 -0.73
N VAL A 96 0.23 -1.00 -1.34
CA VAL A 96 -1.21 -1.27 -1.32
C VAL A 96 -1.69 -1.50 0.11
N LEU A 97 -0.99 -2.32 0.89
CA LEU A 97 -1.32 -2.53 2.31
C LEU A 97 -1.30 -1.22 3.12
N GLY A 98 -0.28 -0.38 2.92
CA GLY A 98 -0.17 0.92 3.60
C GLY A 98 -1.28 1.89 3.21
N ILE A 99 -1.65 1.95 1.94
CA ILE A 99 -2.79 2.74 1.44
C ILE A 99 -4.09 2.26 2.09
N GLY A 100 -4.34 0.95 2.11
CA GLY A 100 -5.53 0.37 2.70
C GLY A 100 -5.68 0.72 4.19
N GLU A 101 -4.60 0.59 4.98
CA GLU A 101 -4.62 0.93 6.40
C GLU A 101 -4.86 2.43 6.66
N VAL A 102 -4.22 3.31 5.88
CA VAL A 102 -4.44 4.76 5.98
C VAL A 102 -5.86 5.13 5.57
N CYS A 103 -6.37 4.49 4.52
CA CYS A 103 -7.73 4.69 4.04
C CYS A 103 -8.79 4.29 5.10
N VAL A 104 -8.61 3.13 5.75
CA VAL A 104 -9.46 2.69 6.86
C VAL A 104 -9.45 3.73 7.97
N TYR A 105 -8.26 4.18 8.41
CA TYR A 105 -8.17 5.21 9.45
C TYR A 105 -8.93 6.48 9.08
N ILE A 106 -8.74 6.98 7.84
CA ILE A 106 -9.41 8.22 7.39
C ILE A 106 -10.92 8.04 7.34
N TYR A 107 -11.40 6.97 6.73
CA TYR A 107 -12.83 6.74 6.59
C TYR A 107 -13.51 6.42 7.93
N GLU A 108 -12.81 5.82 8.86
CA GLU A 108 -13.30 5.64 10.23
C GLU A 108 -13.52 7.00 10.93
N GLN A 109 -12.58 7.94 10.82
CA GLN A 109 -12.74 9.29 11.39
C GLN A 109 -13.91 10.05 10.75
N ILE A 110 -14.13 9.86 9.45
CA ILE A 110 -15.26 10.47 8.72
C ILE A 110 -16.58 9.80 9.15
N TYR A 111 -16.61 8.48 9.21
CA TYR A 111 -17.79 7.71 9.62
C TYR A 111 -18.26 8.06 11.04
N LEU A 112 -17.32 8.26 11.95
CA LEU A 112 -17.59 8.69 13.34
C LEU A 112 -17.96 10.17 13.45
N GLY A 113 -17.98 10.93 12.35
CA GLY A 113 -18.29 12.35 12.34
C GLY A 113 -17.23 13.25 12.99
N ILE A 114 -16.04 12.71 13.27
CA ILE A 114 -14.92 13.45 13.87
C ILE A 114 -14.24 14.36 12.85
N LYS A 115 -14.19 13.91 11.60
CA LYS A 115 -13.58 14.62 10.46
C LYS A 115 -14.48 14.61 9.25
N SER A 116 -14.20 15.51 8.29
CA SER A 116 -14.88 15.58 6.99
C SER A 116 -13.93 15.25 5.86
N ILE A 117 -14.46 14.66 4.80
CA ILE A 117 -13.71 14.46 3.54
C ILE A 117 -13.40 15.80 2.85
N ASP A 118 -14.05 16.86 3.26
CA ASP A 118 -13.82 18.23 2.76
C ASP A 118 -12.66 18.93 3.48
N ASP A 119 -12.15 18.36 4.60
CA ASP A 119 -11.01 18.87 5.35
C ASP A 119 -9.70 18.46 4.65
N VAL A 120 -9.40 19.14 3.54
CA VAL A 120 -8.25 18.85 2.67
C VAL A 120 -6.93 18.96 3.42
N ASP A 121 -6.79 19.93 4.33
CA ASP A 121 -5.56 20.14 5.09
C ASP A 121 -5.30 18.98 6.05
N TRP A 122 -6.34 18.50 6.72
CA TRP A 122 -6.22 17.31 7.57
C TRP A 122 -5.90 16.06 6.75
N LEU A 123 -6.58 15.85 5.62
CA LEU A 123 -6.32 14.72 4.73
C LEU A 123 -4.86 14.70 4.28
N ASN A 124 -4.34 15.82 3.79
CA ASN A 124 -2.95 15.93 3.36
C ASN A 124 -1.96 15.63 4.51
N LYS A 125 -2.19 16.20 5.70
CA LYS A 125 -1.36 15.91 6.88
C LYS A 125 -1.35 14.42 7.26
N VAL A 126 -2.51 13.75 7.17
CA VAL A 126 -2.60 12.31 7.45
C VAL A 126 -1.86 11.51 6.39
N ILE A 127 -2.04 11.82 5.11
CA ILE A 127 -1.33 11.14 4.02
C ILE A 127 0.17 11.30 4.21
N GLU A 128 0.67 12.51 4.37
CA GLU A 128 2.10 12.79 4.53
C GLU A 128 2.71 12.11 5.75
N SER A 129 2.03 12.15 6.90
CA SER A 129 2.58 11.65 8.16
C SER A 129 2.41 10.14 8.35
N LYS A 130 1.29 9.56 7.90
CA LYS A 130 0.98 8.14 8.14
C LYS A 130 1.38 7.23 7.00
N LEU A 131 1.16 7.61 5.73
CA LEU A 131 1.38 6.71 4.60
C LEU A 131 2.85 6.30 4.48
N ASN A 132 3.76 7.26 4.51
CA ASN A 132 5.21 6.98 4.45
C ASN A 132 5.64 6.06 5.60
N LYS A 133 5.16 6.34 6.81
CA LYS A 133 5.46 5.54 8.00
C LYS A 133 4.95 4.11 7.84
N GLN A 134 3.69 3.94 7.42
CA GLN A 134 3.09 2.61 7.22
C GLN A 134 3.85 1.79 6.18
N ILE A 135 4.16 2.37 5.03
CA ILE A 135 4.89 1.66 3.97
C ILE A 135 6.28 1.23 4.46
N ILE A 136 7.03 2.13 5.13
CA ILE A 136 8.36 1.82 5.65
C ILE A 136 8.28 0.73 6.73
N GLU A 137 7.31 0.77 7.64
CA GLU A 137 7.10 -0.25 8.65
C GLU A 137 6.83 -1.64 8.02
N LYS A 138 5.98 -1.70 6.99
CA LYS A 138 5.74 -2.96 6.26
C LYS A 138 6.99 -3.49 5.57
N ILE A 139 7.76 -2.61 4.92
CA ILE A 139 9.04 -3.00 4.33
C ILE A 139 10.00 -3.54 5.39
N ASN A 140 10.13 -2.88 6.53
CA ASN A 140 10.99 -3.33 7.61
C ASN A 140 10.57 -4.72 8.14
N MET A 141 9.26 -4.95 8.28
CA MET A 141 8.74 -6.28 8.67
C MET A 141 9.07 -7.35 7.63
N ILE A 142 8.96 -7.02 6.34
CA ILE A 142 9.27 -7.93 5.24
C ILE A 142 10.76 -8.28 5.23
N VAL A 143 11.64 -7.30 5.36
CA VAL A 143 13.09 -7.52 5.26
C VAL A 143 13.69 -8.24 6.47
N THR A 144 13.03 -8.20 7.62
CA THR A 144 13.46 -8.93 8.82
C THR A 144 12.98 -10.37 8.85
N ASP A 145 12.06 -10.76 7.97
CA ASP A 145 11.52 -12.11 7.90
C ASP A 145 12.50 -13.04 7.16
N GLU A 146 12.84 -14.16 7.80
CA GLU A 146 13.80 -15.14 7.25
C GLU A 146 13.28 -15.82 5.98
N ASP A 147 11.96 -16.10 5.92
CA ASP A 147 11.33 -16.70 4.76
C ASP A 147 11.41 -15.77 3.54
N PHE A 148 11.38 -14.46 3.76
CA PHE A 148 11.59 -13.47 2.70
C PHE A 148 13.03 -13.49 2.20
N ARG A 149 14.02 -13.54 3.09
CA ARG A 149 15.45 -13.51 2.74
C ARG A 149 15.88 -14.71 1.91
N ASN A 150 15.28 -15.86 2.16
CA ASN A 150 15.52 -17.11 1.43
C ASN A 150 14.52 -17.32 0.29
N GLY A 151 13.75 -16.26 -0.06
CA GLY A 151 12.45 -16.45 -0.58
C GLY A 151 12.24 -16.28 -2.07
N ASN A 152 11.12 -16.82 -2.41
CA ASN A 152 10.44 -16.68 -3.68
C ASN A 152 9.08 -15.97 -3.45
N ILE A 153 8.36 -15.71 -4.51
CA ILE A 153 7.02 -15.07 -4.49
C ILE A 153 6.02 -15.80 -3.59
N THR A 154 6.12 -17.12 -3.47
CA THR A 154 5.22 -17.92 -2.61
C THR A 154 5.40 -17.58 -1.14
N ASN A 155 6.66 -17.47 -0.68
CA ASN A 155 6.96 -17.08 0.69
C ASN A 155 6.51 -15.64 0.98
N LEU A 156 6.71 -14.74 0.03
CA LEU A 156 6.22 -13.36 0.13
C LEU A 156 4.69 -13.29 0.28
N LYS A 157 3.93 -14.07 -0.50
CA LYS A 157 2.48 -14.15 -0.36
C LYS A 157 2.05 -14.65 1.02
N LYS A 158 2.72 -15.67 1.56
CA LYS A 158 2.46 -16.18 2.92
C LYS A 158 2.75 -15.12 3.98
N LEU A 159 3.84 -14.36 3.82
CA LEU A 159 4.20 -13.28 4.73
C LEU A 159 3.13 -12.18 4.73
N PHE A 160 2.67 -11.72 3.57
CA PHE A 160 1.58 -10.75 3.49
C PHE A 160 0.29 -11.30 4.10
N ALA A 161 -0.08 -12.55 3.86
CA ALA A 161 -1.24 -13.17 4.50
C ALA A 161 -1.12 -13.16 6.04
N LYS A 162 0.08 -13.40 6.59
CA LYS A 162 0.36 -13.31 8.03
C LYS A 162 0.28 -11.87 8.56
N LEU A 163 0.77 -10.87 7.81
CA LEU A 163 0.66 -9.46 8.18
C LEU A 163 -0.79 -8.98 8.22
N LEU A 164 -1.62 -9.48 7.31
CA LEU A 164 -3.03 -9.15 7.17
C LEU A 164 -3.94 -9.85 8.21
N SER A 165 -3.44 -10.88 8.87
CA SER A 165 -4.19 -11.63 9.90
C SER A 165 -4.08 -11.05 11.31
N LYS A 166 -3.23 -10.04 11.49
CA LYS A 166 -3.05 -9.29 12.76
C LYS A 166 -3.94 -8.07 12.80
#